data_40925cd289e0cec97f2a51f9374024b1
#
_entry.id   40925cd289e0cec97f2a51f9374024b1
#
_cell.length_a   1.000
_cell.length_b   1.000
_cell.length_c   1.000
_cell.angle_alpha   90.00
_cell.angle_beta   90.00
_cell.angle_gamma   90.00
#
_symmetry.space_group_name_H-M   'P 1'
#
loop_
_entity.id
_entity.type
_entity.pdbx_description
1 polymer ?
#
loop_
_entity_poly.entity_id
_entity_poly.type
_entity_poly.pdbx_seq_one_letter_code
_entity_poly.pdbx_strand_id
1 'polypeptide(L)'
;MKKFFKICIYITLSVLSVMGIRLLCCDRLKIIPIEGQLGFTDTYIPDASLCIPAAYTGFHDDIEGEYRINGKTYGSQSLKERVSIHPQKGLLISRNWLSDTGFQQHVLVKDGKVRSFRDKRRFRRRALCNSKEDPSKLFIIQSRDKMTMNEFASEISKYSYNAVNLDMGRWGYGWIGKKALSPWAIIFRYWQTNWIYCK
;
A
#
# COMPACT_ATOMS: atom_id res chain seq x y z
N MET A 1 28.95 -17.35 -45.81
CA MET A 1 27.55 -17.00 -45.56
C MET A 1 26.84 -17.87 -44.51
N LYS A 2 26.83 -19.21 -44.58
CA LYS A 2 26.09 -20.08 -43.63
C LYS A 2 26.52 -19.95 -42.14
N LYS A 3 27.81 -19.72 -41.84
CA LYS A 3 28.30 -19.53 -40.47
C LYS A 3 27.82 -18.19 -39.86
N PHE A 4 27.83 -17.13 -40.64
CA PHE A 4 27.39 -15.78 -40.18
C PHE A 4 25.90 -15.77 -39.86
N PHE A 5 25.09 -16.45 -40.67
CA PHE A 5 23.63 -16.55 -40.44
C PHE A 5 23.31 -17.33 -39.15
N LYS A 6 24.05 -18.40 -38.85
CA LYS A 6 23.88 -19.14 -37.58
C LYS A 6 24.22 -18.30 -36.37
N ILE A 7 25.30 -17.50 -36.41
CA ILE A 7 25.70 -16.62 -35.32
C ILE A 7 24.64 -15.54 -35.04
N CYS A 8 24.09 -14.94 -36.10
CA CYS A 8 23.00 -13.97 -35.96
C CYS A 8 21.74 -14.59 -35.34
N ILE A 9 21.36 -15.82 -35.70
CA ILE A 9 20.21 -16.52 -35.09
C ILE A 9 20.46 -16.81 -33.61
N TYR A 10 21.66 -17.24 -33.21
CA TYR A 10 21.96 -17.49 -31.81
C TYR A 10 21.97 -16.22 -30.97
N ILE A 11 22.46 -15.10 -31.48
CA ILE A 11 22.41 -13.79 -30.82
C ILE A 11 20.97 -13.32 -30.64
N THR A 12 20.14 -13.43 -31.70
CA THR A 12 18.73 -13.03 -31.62
C THR A 12 17.94 -13.89 -30.65
N LEU A 13 18.15 -15.21 -30.62
CA LEU A 13 17.51 -16.12 -29.67
C LEU A 13 17.97 -15.86 -28.24
N SER A 14 19.25 -15.56 -28.01
CA SER A 14 19.74 -15.21 -26.65
C SER A 14 19.18 -13.86 -26.18
N VAL A 15 19.09 -12.85 -27.03
CA VAL A 15 18.48 -11.57 -26.70
C VAL A 15 16.99 -11.72 -26.41
N LEU A 16 16.26 -12.51 -27.21
CA LEU A 16 14.84 -12.80 -26.98
C LEU A 16 14.61 -13.58 -25.68
N SER A 17 15.50 -14.54 -25.33
CA SER A 17 15.41 -15.28 -24.08
C SER A 17 15.67 -14.38 -22.86
N VAL A 18 16.66 -13.49 -22.93
CA VAL A 18 16.97 -12.53 -21.86
C VAL A 18 15.84 -11.49 -21.72
N MET A 19 15.26 -11.01 -22.82
CA MET A 19 14.08 -10.14 -22.79
C MET A 19 12.85 -10.87 -22.27
N GLY A 20 12.63 -12.12 -22.65
CA GLY A 20 11.55 -12.97 -22.14
C GLY A 20 11.66 -13.23 -20.65
N ILE A 21 12.86 -13.52 -20.14
CA ILE A 21 13.14 -13.69 -18.72
C ILE A 21 12.91 -12.38 -17.96
N ARG A 22 13.32 -11.22 -18.51
CA ARG A 22 13.02 -9.91 -17.89
C ARG A 22 11.52 -9.58 -17.89
N LEU A 23 10.77 -9.96 -18.90
CA LEU A 23 9.31 -9.80 -18.95
C LEU A 23 8.58 -10.72 -17.95
N LEU A 24 9.12 -11.91 -17.67
CA LEU A 24 8.59 -12.88 -16.71
C LEU A 24 8.98 -12.53 -15.25
N CYS A 25 10.07 -11.79 -15.03
CA CYS A 25 10.56 -11.38 -13.72
C CYS A 25 10.23 -9.91 -13.37
N CYS A 26 9.32 -9.24 -14.07
CA CYS A 26 8.85 -7.92 -13.65
C CYS A 26 7.98 -8.10 -12.40
N ASP A 27 8.56 -7.88 -11.23
CA ASP A 27 7.83 -7.80 -9.97
C ASP A 27 6.65 -6.84 -10.13
N ARG A 28 5.43 -7.39 -10.13
CA ARG A 28 4.18 -6.62 -10.23
C ARG A 28 3.95 -5.72 -9.02
N LEU A 29 4.74 -5.95 -7.98
CA LEU A 29 4.65 -5.27 -6.70
C LEU A 29 5.95 -4.51 -6.42
N LYS A 30 5.82 -3.36 -5.76
CA LYS A 30 6.91 -2.62 -5.14
C LYS A 30 6.72 -2.69 -3.63
N ILE A 31 7.70 -3.24 -2.93
CA ILE A 31 7.73 -3.29 -1.46
C ILE A 31 8.59 -2.12 -0.97
N ILE A 32 8.07 -1.37 0.00
CA ILE A 32 8.72 -0.21 0.61
C ILE A 32 8.78 -0.50 2.12
N PRO A 33 9.96 -0.78 2.69
CA PRO A 33 10.10 -0.98 4.12
C PRO A 33 9.74 0.29 4.88
N ILE A 34 9.24 0.14 6.10
CA ILE A 34 9.00 1.22 7.04
C ILE A 34 10.06 1.12 8.12
N GLU A 35 10.90 2.15 8.20
CA GLU A 35 11.94 2.28 9.21
C GLU A 35 11.53 3.41 10.15
N GLY A 36 11.28 3.08 11.41
CA GLY A 36 10.82 4.03 12.43
C GLY A 36 9.37 3.81 12.89
N GLN A 37 8.89 4.76 13.68
CA GLN A 37 7.56 4.67 14.26
C GLN A 37 6.49 5.18 13.30
N LEU A 38 5.54 4.31 12.96
CA LEU A 38 4.40 4.65 12.12
C LEU A 38 3.31 5.34 12.94
N GLY A 39 2.76 6.42 12.41
CA GLY A 39 1.61 7.15 12.95
C GLY A 39 0.52 7.39 11.91
N PHE A 40 -0.64 7.85 12.38
CA PHE A 40 -1.74 8.32 11.54
C PHE A 40 -2.10 9.76 11.95
N THR A 41 -2.41 10.60 10.98
CA THR A 41 -2.76 12.01 11.19
C THR A 41 -3.70 12.51 10.09
N ASP A 42 -4.44 13.56 10.41
CA ASP A 42 -5.26 14.36 9.47
C ASP A 42 -4.48 15.53 8.83
N THR A 43 -3.20 15.67 9.17
CA THR A 43 -2.35 16.76 8.69
C THR A 43 -1.10 16.21 8.00
N TYR A 44 -0.71 16.79 6.86
CA TYR A 44 0.52 16.44 6.17
C TYR A 44 1.76 16.75 7.02
N ILE A 45 2.68 15.79 7.13
CA ILE A 45 3.94 15.91 7.89
C ILE A 45 5.13 16.04 6.90
N PRO A 46 5.64 17.26 6.66
CA PRO A 46 6.65 17.49 5.62
C PRO A 46 8.00 16.83 5.88
N ASP A 47 8.38 16.64 7.14
CA ASP A 47 9.68 16.09 7.54
C ASP A 47 9.63 14.57 7.84
N ALA A 48 8.52 13.93 7.53
CA ALA A 48 8.40 12.49 7.67
C ALA A 48 9.25 11.73 6.64
N SER A 49 9.87 10.63 7.05
CA SER A 49 10.59 9.72 6.15
C SER A 49 9.64 9.00 5.18
N LEU A 50 8.36 8.88 5.57
CA LEU A 50 7.25 8.39 4.77
C LEU A 50 6.02 9.23 5.10
N CYS A 51 5.26 9.66 4.10
CA CYS A 51 3.95 10.29 4.29
C CYS A 51 3.06 9.93 3.10
N ILE A 52 2.06 9.06 3.32
CA ILE A 52 1.18 8.55 2.26
C ILE A 52 -0.27 8.54 2.72
N PRO A 53 -1.24 8.71 1.80
CA PRO A 53 -2.66 8.62 2.12
C PRO A 53 -3.04 7.30 2.77
N ALA A 54 -3.92 7.34 3.76
CA ALA A 54 -4.37 6.20 4.55
C ALA A 54 -5.80 5.78 4.22
N ALA A 55 -6.80 6.38 4.88
CA ALA A 55 -8.21 6.12 4.65
C ALA A 55 -8.72 6.84 3.39
N TYR A 56 -9.86 6.42 2.87
CA TYR A 56 -10.51 7.14 1.77
C TYR A 56 -10.94 8.52 2.22
N THR A 57 -10.84 9.48 1.30
CA THR A 57 -11.40 10.81 1.45
C THR A 57 -12.78 10.85 0.81
N GLY A 58 -13.78 11.26 1.58
CA GLY A 58 -15.16 11.39 1.15
C GLY A 58 -15.40 12.59 0.21
N PHE A 59 -16.64 12.74 -0.25
CA PHE A 59 -17.01 13.78 -1.20
C PHE A 59 -16.87 15.20 -0.65
N HIS A 60 -16.93 15.37 0.66
CA HIS A 60 -16.79 16.65 1.37
C HIS A 60 -15.40 16.86 1.98
N ASP A 61 -14.37 16.18 1.44
CA ASP A 61 -13.00 16.19 1.94
C ASP A 61 -12.85 15.67 3.39
N ASP A 62 -13.85 14.96 3.89
CA ASP A 62 -13.83 14.27 5.17
C ASP A 62 -13.20 12.87 5.05
N ILE A 63 -12.74 12.33 6.17
CA ILE A 63 -12.19 10.98 6.25
C ILE A 63 -13.36 9.99 6.31
N GLU A 64 -13.43 9.06 5.34
CA GLU A 64 -14.42 8.00 5.36
C GLU A 64 -14.15 7.00 6.51
N GLY A 65 -15.12 6.88 7.42
CA GLY A 65 -15.07 5.95 8.53
C GLY A 65 -14.52 6.55 9.82
N GLU A 66 -14.50 5.72 10.86
CA GLU A 66 -13.88 6.10 12.13
C GLU A 66 -12.35 6.13 12.01
N TYR A 67 -11.75 7.09 12.69
CA TYR A 67 -10.30 7.14 12.87
C TYR A 67 -9.95 7.60 14.28
N ARG A 68 -8.71 7.31 14.71
CA ARG A 68 -8.25 7.58 16.05
C ARG A 68 -6.87 8.24 16.03
N ILE A 69 -6.76 9.40 16.70
CA ILE A 69 -5.52 10.16 16.86
C ILE A 69 -5.34 10.45 18.35
N ASN A 70 -4.21 10.04 18.92
CA ASN A 70 -3.87 10.25 20.33
C ASN A 70 -4.99 9.80 21.30
N GLY A 71 -5.57 8.62 21.03
CA GLY A 71 -6.62 8.04 21.86
C GLY A 71 -8.03 8.62 21.65
N LYS A 72 -8.17 9.73 20.93
CA LYS A 72 -9.48 10.35 20.64
C LYS A 72 -10.02 9.82 19.30
N THR A 73 -11.28 9.37 19.32
CA THR A 73 -11.97 8.83 18.15
C THR A 73 -12.79 9.93 17.47
N TYR A 74 -12.73 9.95 16.14
CA TYR A 74 -13.42 10.89 15.25
C TYR A 74 -14.13 10.13 14.14
N GLY A 75 -14.99 10.83 13.40
CA GLY A 75 -15.74 10.27 12.28
C GLY A 75 -16.88 9.36 12.74
N SER A 76 -17.45 8.63 11.78
CA SER A 76 -18.54 7.69 12.01
C SER A 76 -18.17 6.31 11.49
N GLN A 77 -18.64 5.27 12.18
CA GLN A 77 -18.34 3.90 11.80
C GLN A 77 -18.91 3.57 10.41
N SER A 78 -18.03 3.24 9.45
CA SER A 78 -18.40 2.80 8.09
C SER A 78 -18.11 1.32 7.86
N LEU A 79 -17.11 0.75 8.55
CA LEU A 79 -16.68 -0.64 8.42
C LEU A 79 -16.76 -1.37 9.77
N LYS A 80 -16.81 -2.70 9.72
CA LYS A 80 -16.89 -3.54 10.93
C LYS A 80 -15.57 -3.61 11.70
N GLU A 81 -14.44 -3.50 11.00
CA GLU A 81 -13.11 -3.68 11.57
C GLU A 81 -12.37 -2.35 11.61
N ARG A 82 -11.57 -2.18 12.63
CA ARG A 82 -10.68 -1.05 12.88
C ARG A 82 -9.25 -1.50 12.71
N VAL A 83 -8.46 -0.65 12.10
CA VAL A 83 -7.03 -0.82 11.88
C VAL A 83 -6.29 0.00 12.92
N SER A 84 -5.65 -0.65 13.86
CA SER A 84 -4.86 -0.02 14.91
C SER A 84 -3.37 -0.13 14.59
N ILE A 85 -2.66 0.98 14.70
CA ILE A 85 -1.20 1.04 14.55
C ILE A 85 -0.60 1.04 15.95
N HIS A 86 0.03 -0.07 16.33
CA HIS A 86 0.60 -0.23 17.68
C HIS A 86 2.13 -0.15 17.59
N PRO A 87 2.80 0.68 18.43
CA PRO A 87 4.25 0.92 18.31
C PRO A 87 5.11 -0.35 18.36
N GLN A 88 4.76 -1.33 19.20
CA GLN A 88 5.54 -2.57 19.38
C GLN A 88 4.94 -3.78 18.64
N LYS A 89 3.64 -3.77 18.37
CA LYS A 89 2.94 -4.93 17.78
C LYS A 89 2.60 -4.74 16.29
N GLY A 90 2.92 -3.56 15.74
CA GLY A 90 2.65 -3.25 14.34
C GLY A 90 1.16 -3.07 14.02
N LEU A 91 0.69 -3.74 12.98
CA LEU A 91 -0.67 -3.59 12.45
C LEU A 91 -1.63 -4.59 13.09
N LEU A 92 -2.61 -4.09 13.84
CA LEU A 92 -3.64 -4.89 14.51
C LEU A 92 -5.01 -4.63 13.88
N ILE A 93 -5.79 -5.67 13.66
CA ILE A 93 -7.12 -5.61 13.04
C ILE A 93 -8.15 -6.24 13.97
N SER A 94 -9.11 -5.43 14.45
CA SER A 94 -10.12 -5.85 15.42
C SER A 94 -11.43 -5.06 15.22
N ARG A 95 -12.51 -5.51 15.90
CA ARG A 95 -13.75 -4.72 16.02
C ARG A 95 -13.60 -3.53 16.97
N ASN A 96 -12.66 -3.62 17.91
CA ASN A 96 -12.36 -2.57 18.87
C ASN A 96 -11.02 -1.91 18.55
N TRP A 97 -10.82 -0.68 18.98
CA TRP A 97 -9.52 -0.02 18.95
C TRP A 97 -8.53 -0.72 19.88
N LEU A 98 -7.36 -1.08 19.37
CA LEU A 98 -6.27 -1.75 20.11
C LEU A 98 -5.05 -0.85 20.29
N SER A 99 -5.13 0.41 19.83
CA SER A 99 -4.10 1.42 19.94
C SER A 99 -4.72 2.80 19.95
N ASP A 100 -3.97 3.80 20.37
CA ASP A 100 -4.37 5.22 20.39
C ASP A 100 -4.33 5.84 18.98
N THR A 101 -3.86 5.10 17.99
CA THR A 101 -3.72 5.56 16.61
C THR A 101 -4.27 4.51 15.64
N GLY A 102 -5.10 4.96 14.70
CA GLY A 102 -5.65 4.05 13.69
C GLY A 102 -6.75 4.67 12.84
N PHE A 103 -7.28 3.88 11.93
CA PHE A 103 -8.33 4.29 10.99
C PHE A 103 -9.15 3.10 10.50
N GLN A 104 -10.29 3.36 9.88
CA GLN A 104 -11.06 2.33 9.19
C GLN A 104 -10.72 2.31 7.71
N GLN A 105 -10.46 1.12 7.19
CA GLN A 105 -10.27 0.90 5.77
C GLN A 105 -10.47 -0.60 5.45
N HIS A 106 -10.64 -0.94 4.17
CA HIS A 106 -10.81 -2.33 3.72
C HIS A 106 -9.61 -3.19 4.09
N VAL A 107 -9.88 -4.21 4.90
CA VAL A 107 -8.89 -5.24 5.25
C VAL A 107 -8.76 -6.21 4.08
N LEU A 108 -7.56 -6.35 3.53
CA LEU A 108 -7.25 -7.22 2.38
C LEU A 108 -6.83 -8.62 2.82
N VAL A 109 -6.01 -8.68 3.86
CA VAL A 109 -5.53 -9.93 4.48
C VAL A 109 -5.69 -9.78 5.99
N LYS A 110 -6.20 -10.82 6.65
CA LYS A 110 -6.29 -10.88 8.11
C LYS A 110 -5.88 -12.25 8.59
N ASP A 111 -4.94 -12.30 9.52
CA ASP A 111 -4.40 -13.55 10.08
C ASP A 111 -3.94 -14.52 8.98
N GLY A 112 -3.27 -13.98 7.93
CA GLY A 112 -2.82 -14.71 6.76
C GLY A 112 -3.90 -15.10 5.76
N LYS A 113 -5.18 -14.79 6.03
CA LYS A 113 -6.33 -15.17 5.17
C LYS A 113 -6.76 -14.00 4.28
N VAL A 114 -6.85 -14.26 3.00
CA VAL A 114 -7.31 -13.29 1.98
C VAL A 114 -8.80 -13.01 2.16
N ARG A 115 -9.18 -11.74 2.09
CA ARG A 115 -10.58 -11.31 2.02
C ARG A 115 -11.05 -11.23 0.58
N SER A 116 -12.35 -11.42 0.37
CA SER A 116 -13.00 -11.35 -0.95
C SER A 116 -13.80 -10.07 -1.09
N PHE A 117 -13.74 -9.48 -2.28
CA PHE A 117 -14.38 -8.22 -2.63
C PHE A 117 -15.26 -8.39 -3.87
N ARG A 118 -16.41 -7.74 -3.89
CA ARG A 118 -17.33 -7.73 -5.04
C ARG A 118 -16.87 -6.77 -6.15
N ASP A 119 -16.08 -5.75 -5.80
CA ASP A 119 -15.58 -4.76 -6.75
C ASP A 119 -14.56 -5.38 -7.70
N LYS A 120 -14.86 -5.33 -9.00
CA LYS A 120 -14.01 -5.85 -10.08
C LYS A 120 -13.23 -4.75 -10.81
N ARG A 121 -13.35 -3.49 -10.39
CA ARG A 121 -12.61 -2.37 -10.99
C ARG A 121 -11.13 -2.53 -10.79
N ARG A 122 -10.36 -2.18 -11.81
CA ARG A 122 -8.91 -2.32 -11.82
C ARG A 122 -8.26 -0.96 -11.63
N PHE A 123 -7.49 -0.83 -10.55
CA PHE A 123 -6.72 0.37 -10.21
C PHE A 123 -5.31 -0.04 -9.77
N ARG A 124 -4.37 0.90 -9.79
CA ARG A 124 -3.16 0.74 -8.99
C ARG A 124 -3.56 0.71 -7.52
N ARG A 125 -2.96 -0.21 -6.77
CA ARG A 125 -3.33 -0.48 -5.39
C ARG A 125 -2.14 -0.25 -4.47
N ARG A 126 -2.43 0.12 -3.24
CA ARG A 126 -1.45 0.27 -2.17
C ARG A 126 -2.00 -0.35 -0.89
N ALA A 127 -1.15 -0.94 -0.07
CA ALA A 127 -1.53 -1.51 1.21
C ALA A 127 -0.45 -1.23 2.26
N LEU A 128 -0.88 -1.04 3.50
CA LEU A 128 -0.05 -1.18 4.69
C LEU A 128 -0.12 -2.63 5.14
N CYS A 129 1.03 -3.23 5.36
CA CYS A 129 1.16 -4.64 5.67
C CYS A 129 2.08 -4.85 6.88
N ASN A 130 1.87 -5.93 7.63
CA ASN A 130 2.89 -6.49 8.48
C ASN A 130 3.40 -7.84 7.94
N SER A 131 4.65 -8.16 8.27
CA SER A 131 5.31 -9.37 7.78
C SER A 131 4.64 -10.65 8.34
N LYS A 132 4.68 -11.71 7.55
CA LYS A 132 4.33 -13.07 8.02
C LYS A 132 5.35 -13.63 9.00
N GLU A 133 6.63 -13.32 8.78
CA GLU A 133 7.74 -13.83 9.56
C GLU A 133 7.87 -13.08 10.88
N ASP A 134 7.63 -11.76 10.85
CA ASP A 134 7.72 -10.89 12.01
C ASP A 134 6.59 -9.85 11.95
N PRO A 135 5.45 -10.10 12.65
CA PRO A 135 4.30 -9.19 12.62
C PRO A 135 4.56 -7.77 13.14
N SER A 136 5.67 -7.54 13.84
CA SER A 136 6.08 -6.19 14.26
C SER A 136 6.65 -5.36 13.11
N LYS A 137 7.19 -6.00 12.07
CA LYS A 137 7.74 -5.34 10.89
C LYS A 137 6.65 -4.90 9.93
N LEU A 138 6.63 -3.60 9.68
CA LEU A 138 5.69 -2.96 8.77
C LEU A 138 6.35 -2.61 7.44
N PHE A 139 5.56 -2.67 6.40
CA PHE A 139 5.96 -2.24 5.05
C PHE A 139 4.75 -1.83 4.22
N ILE A 140 5.00 -1.04 3.18
CA ILE A 140 4.01 -0.71 2.17
C ILE A 140 4.22 -1.60 0.95
N ILE A 141 3.14 -2.15 0.42
CA ILE A 141 3.15 -2.76 -0.92
C ILE A 141 2.34 -1.89 -1.87
N GLN A 142 2.91 -1.61 -3.03
CA GLN A 142 2.24 -0.90 -4.10
C GLN A 142 2.28 -1.72 -5.39
N SER A 143 1.13 -1.86 -6.06
CA SER A 143 1.09 -2.48 -7.38
C SER A 143 1.67 -1.55 -8.44
N ARG A 144 2.46 -2.09 -9.35
CA ARG A 144 2.95 -1.38 -10.55
C ARG A 144 1.86 -1.29 -11.61
N ASP A 145 1.05 -2.35 -11.71
CA ASP A 145 -0.05 -2.47 -12.65
C ASP A 145 -1.41 -2.20 -11.99
N LYS A 146 -2.42 -1.99 -12.83
CA LYS A 146 -3.81 -1.95 -12.38
C LYS A 146 -4.27 -3.37 -12.04
N MET A 147 -4.79 -3.56 -10.83
CA MET A 147 -5.30 -4.83 -10.31
C MET A 147 -6.69 -4.64 -9.72
N THR A 148 -7.52 -5.68 -9.72
CA THR A 148 -8.69 -5.74 -8.87
C THR A 148 -8.25 -5.85 -7.41
N MET A 149 -9.15 -5.58 -6.47
CA MET A 149 -8.84 -5.73 -5.05
C MET A 149 -8.55 -7.20 -4.68
N ASN A 150 -9.25 -8.14 -5.31
CA ASN A 150 -9.01 -9.59 -5.11
C ASN A 150 -7.64 -10.04 -5.62
N GLU A 151 -7.25 -9.63 -6.84
CA GLU A 151 -5.92 -9.93 -7.39
C GLU A 151 -4.82 -9.37 -6.48
N PHE A 152 -4.97 -8.11 -6.06
CA PHE A 152 -4.00 -7.46 -5.19
C PHE A 152 -3.90 -8.14 -3.83
N ALA A 153 -5.04 -8.42 -3.18
CA ALA A 153 -5.08 -9.11 -1.89
C ALA A 153 -4.43 -10.51 -1.96
N SER A 154 -4.68 -11.25 -3.04
CA SER A 154 -4.06 -12.56 -3.29
C SER A 154 -2.54 -12.46 -3.44
N GLU A 155 -2.05 -11.49 -4.24
CA GLU A 155 -0.60 -11.31 -4.43
C GLU A 155 0.12 -10.91 -3.13
N ILE A 156 -0.42 -9.93 -2.37
CA ILE A 156 0.23 -9.45 -1.15
C ILE A 156 0.15 -10.44 0.01
N SER A 157 -0.82 -11.37 -0.01
CA SER A 157 -0.96 -12.40 1.02
C SER A 157 0.24 -13.34 1.12
N LYS A 158 1.07 -13.40 0.09
CA LYS A 158 2.34 -14.15 0.09
C LYS A 158 3.34 -13.60 1.11
N TYR A 159 3.28 -12.29 1.37
CA TYR A 159 4.22 -11.54 2.21
C TYR A 159 3.62 -11.11 3.54
N SER A 160 2.29 -10.97 3.62
CA SER A 160 1.61 -10.26 4.69
C SER A 160 0.82 -11.20 5.60
N TYR A 161 0.94 -11.02 6.92
CA TYR A 161 0.05 -11.62 7.91
C TYR A 161 -1.27 -10.84 8.02
N ASN A 162 -1.17 -9.51 8.14
CA ASN A 162 -2.27 -8.57 7.99
C ASN A 162 -1.95 -7.57 6.90
N ALA A 163 -2.96 -7.14 6.16
CA ALA A 163 -2.84 -6.09 5.16
C ALA A 163 -4.13 -5.28 5.09
N VAL A 164 -4.00 -3.96 5.05
CA VAL A 164 -5.10 -3.02 4.88
C VAL A 164 -4.87 -2.19 3.62
N ASN A 165 -5.96 -1.98 2.86
CA ASN A 165 -5.90 -1.10 1.70
C ASN A 165 -5.58 0.33 2.14
N LEU A 166 -4.81 1.05 1.35
CA LEU A 166 -4.58 2.48 1.53
C LEU A 166 -5.18 3.24 0.35
N ASP A 167 -5.65 4.44 0.62
CA ASP A 167 -6.06 5.32 -0.46
C ASP A 167 -4.84 5.66 -1.32
N MET A 168 -4.93 5.36 -2.58
CA MET A 168 -3.93 5.72 -3.56
C MET A 168 -4.45 6.79 -4.49
N GLY A 169 -5.78 6.95 -4.51
CA GLY A 169 -6.48 7.84 -5.37
C GLY A 169 -6.14 7.64 -6.86
N ARG A 170 -6.69 8.48 -7.72
CA ARG A 170 -6.36 8.52 -9.16
C ARG A 170 -4.91 8.90 -9.41
N TRP A 171 -4.29 9.63 -8.49
CA TRP A 171 -3.04 10.36 -8.68
C TRP A 171 -1.82 9.74 -8.00
N GLY A 172 -2.00 8.71 -7.18
CA GLY A 172 -0.90 8.01 -6.51
C GLY A 172 -0.11 8.89 -5.53
N TYR A 173 -0.81 9.72 -4.76
CA TYR A 173 -0.20 10.65 -3.80
C TYR A 173 0.75 9.96 -2.81
N GLY A 174 1.66 10.75 -2.25
CA GLY A 174 2.55 10.37 -1.18
C GLY A 174 4.00 10.74 -1.41
N TRP A 175 4.78 10.64 -0.35
CA TRP A 175 6.21 10.93 -0.31
C TRP A 175 6.97 9.82 0.42
N ILE A 176 8.19 9.56 -0.04
CA ILE A 176 9.21 8.80 0.67
C ILE A 176 10.41 9.73 0.80
N GLY A 177 10.71 10.15 2.01
CA GLY A 177 11.61 11.27 2.26
C GLY A 177 11.14 12.51 1.50
N LYS A 178 12.05 13.18 0.81
CA LYS A 178 11.73 14.34 -0.03
C LYS A 178 11.20 13.99 -1.43
N LYS A 179 11.12 12.70 -1.78
CA LYS A 179 10.71 12.24 -3.11
C LYS A 179 9.21 12.01 -3.18
N ALA A 180 8.52 12.80 -3.98
CA ALA A 180 7.12 12.56 -4.31
C ALA A 180 6.94 11.25 -5.10
N LEU A 181 5.94 10.46 -4.77
CA LEU A 181 5.62 9.20 -5.45
C LEU A 181 4.98 9.42 -6.82
N SER A 182 4.40 10.59 -7.04
CA SER A 182 3.91 11.05 -8.35
C SER A 182 4.06 12.56 -8.47
N PRO A 183 4.13 13.12 -9.70
CA PRO A 183 4.14 14.58 -9.90
C PRO A 183 2.90 15.27 -9.31
N TRP A 184 1.76 14.60 -9.33
CA TRP A 184 0.49 15.09 -8.80
C TRP A 184 0.49 15.25 -7.27
N ALA A 185 1.34 14.52 -6.56
CA ALA A 185 1.49 14.66 -5.12
C ALA A 185 1.88 16.10 -4.73
N ILE A 186 2.74 16.73 -5.52
CA ILE A 186 3.20 18.11 -5.27
C ILE A 186 2.06 19.13 -5.47
N ILE A 187 1.24 18.94 -6.50
CA ILE A 187 0.17 19.86 -6.88
C ILE A 187 -1.05 19.75 -5.96
N PHE A 188 -1.44 18.51 -5.65
CA PHE A 188 -2.71 18.22 -4.98
C PHE A 188 -2.56 17.74 -3.52
N ARG A 189 -1.42 17.99 -2.87
CA ARG A 189 -1.19 17.56 -1.47
C ARG A 189 -2.25 18.07 -0.50
N TYR A 190 -2.84 19.22 -0.77
CA TYR A 190 -3.85 19.84 0.09
C TYR A 190 -5.25 19.23 -0.06
N TRP A 191 -5.49 18.40 -1.07
CA TRP A 191 -6.77 17.71 -1.26
C TRP A 191 -6.85 16.39 -0.50
N GLN A 192 -5.71 15.92 0.02
CA GLN A 192 -5.67 14.74 0.85
C GLN A 192 -5.80 15.12 2.32
N THR A 193 -6.76 14.53 3.02
CA THR A 193 -7.15 14.90 4.37
C THR A 193 -6.63 13.98 5.45
N ASN A 194 -5.92 12.91 5.09
CA ASN A 194 -5.39 11.98 6.08
C ASN A 194 -4.17 11.20 5.57
N TRP A 195 -3.26 10.89 6.51
CA TRP A 195 -1.96 10.35 6.20
C TRP A 195 -1.52 9.29 7.21
N ILE A 196 -0.87 8.23 6.73
CA ILE A 196 0.11 7.51 7.56
C ILE A 196 1.48 8.12 7.30
N TYR A 197 2.23 8.29 8.38
CA TYR A 197 3.55 8.88 8.34
C TYR A 197 4.53 8.09 9.20
N CYS A 198 5.82 8.17 8.87
CA CYS A 198 6.91 7.61 9.66
C CYS A 198 7.92 8.71 10.01
N LYS A 199 8.28 8.80 11.27
CA LYS A 199 9.35 9.65 11.78
C LYS A 199 10.54 8.83 12.18
#